data_ab1f90f43752fccb324cee1d349ab74d
#
_entry.id   ab1f90f43752fccb324cee1d349ab74d
#
_cell.length_a   1.000
_cell.length_b   1.000
_cell.length_c   1.000
_cell.angle_alpha   90.00
_cell.angle_beta   90.00
_cell.angle_gamma   90.00
#
_symmetry.space_group_name_H-M   'P 1'
#
loop_
_entity.id
_entity.type
_entity.pdbx_description
1 polymer ?
#
loop_
_entity_poly.entity_id
_entity_poly.type
_entity_poly.pdbx_seq_one_letter_code
_entity_poly.pdbx_strand_id
1 'polypeptide(L)'
;CQYIDHGDNLHFTGAYSDASLFYDNMALICNQSDKKWGYIDDSGELQYPAVYTRATIFNENRAWVVRPDEAPCAIDTKGRLQLTLTRASKVMIFCEGMAAFAQKEKKGERWGFIDRSGTPVIKPLYKDVKPFSSGLAAVKNEQNLWGYIDSKGIEQIPAQFSSAESFSKERHAVVRSDKSGLFQVIDTKGDTLWTIECDALISDGNTFRIKKDKKWGWCDNKGNIFIEPRFEDSESFGNPDLAPVKIRGKWGYINRKGEWKIKRQFSKAFPFFDGLAVVQTGTVYGLIDPDGHFQINPQYDRISEDYIHQSIRKGSAFTLVESDHARYK
;
A
#
# COMPACT_ATOMS: atom_id res chain seq x y z
N CYS A 1 17.71 11.64 3.79
CA CYS A 1 17.05 11.15 2.56
C CYS A 1 17.37 12.06 1.39
N GLN A 2 17.39 11.51 0.20
CA GLN A 2 17.63 12.21 -1.07
C GLN A 2 16.50 11.86 -2.04
N TYR A 3 16.04 12.83 -2.79
CA TYR A 3 15.15 12.62 -3.92
C TYR A 3 15.94 12.73 -5.21
N ILE A 4 15.89 11.69 -6.02
CA ILE A 4 16.59 11.61 -7.31
C ILE A 4 15.58 11.35 -8.41
N ASP A 5 15.90 11.80 -9.63
CA ASP A 5 15.13 11.42 -10.83
C ASP A 5 15.59 10.04 -11.36
N HIS A 6 14.94 9.57 -12.43
CA HIS A 6 15.26 8.30 -13.08
C HIS A 6 16.65 8.30 -13.77
N GLY A 7 17.27 9.45 -13.93
CA GLY A 7 18.62 9.62 -14.49
C GLY A 7 19.72 9.75 -13.42
N ASP A 8 19.41 9.43 -12.14
CA ASP A 8 20.31 9.59 -10.98
C ASP A 8 20.70 11.05 -10.70
N ASN A 9 19.94 12.01 -11.21
CA ASN A 9 20.17 13.41 -10.89
C ASN A 9 19.52 13.73 -9.54
N LEU A 10 20.33 14.33 -8.67
CA LEU A 10 19.85 14.79 -7.37
C LEU A 10 18.87 15.96 -7.58
N HIS A 11 17.65 15.80 -7.09
CA HIS A 11 16.65 16.87 -7.07
C HIS A 11 16.82 17.75 -5.85
N PHE A 12 16.78 17.14 -4.68
CA PHE A 12 17.08 17.82 -3.41
C PHE A 12 17.41 16.80 -2.31
N THR A 13 18.07 17.29 -1.26
CA THR A 13 18.42 16.53 -0.06
C THR A 13 17.77 17.14 1.16
N GLY A 14 17.42 16.29 2.14
CA GLY A 14 16.96 16.74 3.44
C GLY A 14 17.49 15.87 4.57
N ALA A 15 17.70 16.48 5.74
CA ALA A 15 18.08 15.78 6.96
C ALA A 15 16.86 15.08 7.57
N TYR A 16 16.24 14.16 6.80
CA TYR A 16 15.05 13.41 7.19
C TYR A 16 15.44 11.99 7.61
N SER A 17 14.82 11.50 8.68
CA SER A 17 14.97 10.10 9.10
C SER A 17 14.02 9.17 8.34
N ASP A 18 12.95 9.74 7.79
CA ASP A 18 11.97 9.03 6.96
C ASP A 18 11.27 10.01 6.04
N ALA A 19 10.81 9.54 4.88
CA ALA A 19 10.07 10.36 3.95
C ALA A 19 9.21 9.48 3.02
N SER A 20 8.11 10.03 2.53
CA SER A 20 7.24 9.39 1.53
C SER A 20 7.53 9.91 0.14
N LEU A 21 6.98 9.26 -0.86
CA LEU A 21 6.80 9.86 -2.17
C LEU A 21 5.71 10.94 -2.14
N PHE A 22 5.52 11.62 -3.29
CA PHE A 22 4.54 12.70 -3.40
C PHE A 22 3.13 12.16 -3.63
N TYR A 23 2.18 12.63 -2.81
CA TYR A 23 0.75 12.38 -2.89
C TYR A 23 0.03 13.72 -2.85
N ASP A 24 -0.85 13.97 -3.80
CA ASP A 24 -1.50 15.28 -3.97
C ASP A 24 -0.46 16.43 -3.94
N ASN A 25 0.71 16.22 -4.61
CA ASN A 25 1.87 17.13 -4.72
C ASN A 25 2.59 17.41 -3.39
N MET A 26 2.38 16.61 -2.36
CA MET A 26 3.04 16.73 -1.06
C MET A 26 3.73 15.44 -0.67
N ALA A 27 4.97 15.53 -0.18
CA ALA A 27 5.66 14.42 0.46
C ALA A 27 5.68 14.62 1.99
N LEU A 28 5.33 13.55 2.70
CA LEU A 28 5.46 13.49 4.15
C LEU A 28 6.92 13.27 4.50
N ILE A 29 7.48 14.07 5.41
CA ILE A 29 8.85 13.94 5.90
C ILE A 29 8.88 13.82 7.42
N CYS A 30 9.85 13.07 7.94
CA CYS A 30 10.13 12.96 9.35
C CYS A 30 11.52 13.54 9.65
N ASN A 31 11.58 14.54 10.51
CA ASN A 31 12.82 15.14 10.93
C ASN A 31 13.76 14.13 11.61
N GLN A 32 15.04 14.22 11.34
CA GLN A 32 16.02 13.32 11.95
C GLN A 32 16.24 13.62 13.43
N SER A 33 16.19 14.90 13.83
CA SER A 33 16.54 15.36 15.19
C SER A 33 15.46 15.06 16.23
N ASP A 34 14.21 15.40 15.95
CA ASP A 34 13.10 15.36 16.92
C ASP A 34 11.98 14.38 16.57
N LYS A 35 12.15 13.64 15.44
CA LYS A 35 11.18 12.66 14.94
C LYS A 35 9.79 13.23 14.72
N LYS A 36 9.70 14.52 14.40
CA LYS A 36 8.45 15.17 14.05
C LYS A 36 8.21 15.09 12.54
N TRP A 37 6.94 15.01 12.19
CA TRP A 37 6.45 14.93 10.83
C TRP A 37 6.07 16.31 10.28
N GLY A 38 6.33 16.53 9.01
CA GLY A 38 5.97 17.71 8.25
C GLY A 38 5.77 17.37 6.78
N TYR A 39 5.62 18.35 5.93
CA TYR A 39 5.41 18.14 4.50
C TYR A 39 6.25 19.09 3.67
N ILE A 40 6.77 18.57 2.57
CA ILE A 40 7.45 19.32 1.52
C ILE A 40 6.67 19.20 0.22
N ASP A 41 6.85 20.19 -0.67
CA ASP A 41 6.38 20.13 -2.05
C ASP A 41 7.41 19.46 -2.98
N ASP A 42 7.08 19.39 -4.26
CA ASP A 42 7.91 18.78 -5.30
C ASP A 42 9.19 19.57 -5.63
N SER A 43 9.32 20.82 -5.15
CA SER A 43 10.57 21.59 -5.20
C SER A 43 11.49 21.29 -4.00
N GLY A 44 11.00 20.55 -3.00
CA GLY A 44 11.68 20.28 -1.74
C GLY A 44 11.52 21.38 -0.70
N GLU A 45 10.66 22.38 -0.96
CA GLU A 45 10.37 23.43 0.01
C GLU A 45 9.42 22.95 1.10
N LEU A 46 9.75 23.31 2.35
CA LEU A 46 8.95 22.95 3.52
C LEU A 46 7.63 23.73 3.52
N GLN A 47 6.55 23.07 3.13
CA GLN A 47 5.22 23.66 3.12
C GLN A 47 4.58 23.69 4.52
N TYR A 48 4.80 22.62 5.30
CA TYR A 48 4.32 22.55 6.68
C TYR A 48 5.47 22.10 7.58
N PRO A 49 5.76 22.86 8.66
CA PRO A 49 6.85 22.57 9.56
C PRO A 49 6.67 21.20 10.21
N ALA A 50 7.80 20.53 10.47
CA ALA A 50 7.82 19.24 11.14
C ALA A 50 7.51 19.39 12.63
N VAL A 51 6.23 19.53 12.96
CA VAL A 51 5.72 19.73 14.34
C VAL A 51 4.77 18.61 14.78
N TYR A 52 4.38 17.72 13.88
CA TYR A 52 3.39 16.69 14.15
C TYR A 52 4.05 15.46 14.77
N THR A 53 3.42 14.87 15.78
CA THR A 53 3.84 13.59 16.38
C THR A 53 3.45 12.40 15.51
N ARG A 54 2.38 12.54 14.75
CA ARG A 54 1.90 11.59 13.75
C ARG A 54 1.31 12.35 12.58
N ALA A 55 1.48 11.82 11.38
CA ALA A 55 0.89 12.35 10.17
C ALA A 55 0.67 11.23 9.15
N THR A 56 -0.25 11.44 8.21
CA THR A 56 -0.48 10.56 7.07
C THR A 56 -0.05 11.25 5.78
N ILE A 57 0.17 10.48 4.73
CA ILE A 57 0.23 11.05 3.39
C ILE A 57 -1.08 11.76 3.05
N PHE A 58 -1.02 12.71 2.10
CA PHE A 58 -2.22 13.28 1.52
C PHE A 58 -2.94 12.25 0.66
N ASN A 59 -4.24 12.21 0.76
CA ASN A 59 -5.11 11.45 -0.14
C ASN A 59 -6.45 12.19 -0.27
N GLU A 60 -6.94 12.35 -1.49
CA GLU A 60 -8.13 13.15 -1.78
C GLU A 60 -8.02 14.58 -1.25
N ASN A 61 -6.83 15.19 -1.38
CA ASN A 61 -6.46 16.54 -0.90
C ASN A 61 -6.58 16.71 0.62
N ARG A 62 -6.44 15.65 1.42
CA ARG A 62 -6.49 15.69 2.89
C ARG A 62 -5.42 14.80 3.50
N ALA A 63 -4.88 15.25 4.62
CA ALA A 63 -4.00 14.47 5.48
C ALA A 63 -4.44 14.60 6.93
N TRP A 64 -4.27 13.53 7.70
CA TRP A 64 -4.41 13.56 9.14
C TRP A 64 -3.10 13.92 9.79
N VAL A 65 -3.16 14.84 10.75
CA VAL A 65 -2.02 15.25 11.55
C VAL A 65 -2.38 15.27 13.03
N VAL A 66 -1.41 15.01 13.90
CA VAL A 66 -1.56 15.04 15.35
C VAL A 66 -0.42 15.86 15.92
N ARG A 67 -0.71 16.96 16.60
CA ARG A 67 0.27 17.70 17.41
C ARG A 67 0.42 17.05 18.78
N PRO A 68 1.51 17.39 19.53
CA PRO A 68 1.64 16.95 20.92
C PRO A 68 0.38 17.30 21.71
N ASP A 69 -0.14 16.31 22.45
CA ASP A 69 -1.30 16.47 23.36
C ASP A 69 -2.61 16.95 22.68
N GLU A 70 -2.67 16.93 21.34
CA GLU A 70 -3.85 17.29 20.58
C GLU A 70 -4.55 16.06 19.98
N ALA A 71 -5.83 16.23 19.67
CA ALA A 71 -6.62 15.24 18.94
C ALA A 71 -6.23 15.22 17.45
N PRO A 72 -6.43 14.09 16.74
CA PRO A 72 -6.24 14.05 15.30
C PRO A 72 -7.07 15.12 14.59
N CYS A 73 -6.42 15.86 13.69
CA CYS A 73 -7.10 16.83 12.84
C CYS A 73 -6.74 16.59 11.37
N ALA A 74 -7.68 16.87 10.47
CA ALA A 74 -7.46 16.81 9.04
C ALA A 74 -7.13 18.22 8.52
N ILE A 75 -6.09 18.29 7.68
CA ILE A 75 -5.67 19.49 6.96
C ILE A 75 -5.84 19.27 5.46
N ASP A 76 -6.09 20.35 4.71
CA ASP A 76 -6.02 20.32 3.25
C ASP A 76 -4.59 20.60 2.75
N THR A 77 -4.38 20.51 1.42
CA THR A 77 -3.09 20.78 0.78
C THR A 77 -2.62 22.23 0.89
N LYS A 78 -3.38 23.12 1.50
CA LYS A 78 -2.99 24.48 1.89
C LYS A 78 -2.78 24.61 3.40
N GLY A 79 -2.74 23.50 4.15
CA GLY A 79 -2.54 23.44 5.60
C GLY A 79 -3.72 23.97 6.43
N ARG A 80 -4.83 24.27 5.79
CA ARG A 80 -6.01 24.79 6.50
C ARG A 80 -6.69 23.65 7.24
N LEU A 81 -6.96 23.89 8.54
CA LEU A 81 -7.70 22.94 9.35
C LEU A 81 -9.11 22.73 8.76
N GLN A 82 -9.46 21.50 8.51
CA GLN A 82 -10.75 21.10 7.97
C GLN A 82 -11.68 20.57 9.07
N LEU A 83 -11.16 19.73 9.94
CA LEU A 83 -11.91 19.13 11.03
C LEU A 83 -10.98 18.59 12.14
N THR A 84 -11.53 18.41 13.34
CA THR A 84 -10.82 17.80 14.48
C THR A 84 -11.69 16.69 15.09
N LEU A 85 -11.08 15.55 15.38
CA LEU A 85 -11.76 14.38 15.96
C LEU A 85 -11.35 14.18 17.43
N THR A 86 -11.98 14.90 18.33
CA THR A 86 -11.62 14.93 19.78
C THR A 86 -11.73 13.57 20.49
N ARG A 87 -12.52 12.64 19.96
CA ARG A 87 -12.71 11.30 20.58
C ARG A 87 -12.06 10.16 19.81
N ALA A 88 -11.41 10.45 18.69
CA ALA A 88 -10.74 9.40 17.90
C ALA A 88 -9.41 9.00 18.52
N SER A 89 -9.19 7.70 18.69
CA SER A 89 -7.89 7.12 19.07
C SER A 89 -7.02 6.84 17.85
N LYS A 90 -7.65 6.52 16.71
CA LYS A 90 -7.00 6.25 15.43
C LYS A 90 -7.86 6.78 14.28
N VAL A 91 -7.20 7.07 13.17
CA VAL A 91 -7.84 7.50 11.92
C VAL A 91 -7.11 6.84 10.74
N MET A 92 -7.83 6.57 9.67
CA MET A 92 -7.28 6.14 8.38
C MET A 92 -7.45 7.27 7.35
N ILE A 93 -6.68 7.22 6.27
CA ILE A 93 -6.78 8.19 5.15
C ILE A 93 -8.20 8.19 4.56
N PHE A 94 -8.58 9.31 3.96
CA PHE A 94 -9.84 9.39 3.21
C PHE A 94 -9.77 8.52 1.95
N CYS A 95 -10.80 7.72 1.73
CA CYS A 95 -10.99 6.92 0.54
C CYS A 95 -12.45 6.98 0.14
N GLU A 96 -12.74 7.34 -1.11
CA GLU A 96 -14.11 7.53 -1.64
C GLU A 96 -14.95 8.49 -0.78
N GLY A 97 -14.30 9.56 -0.28
CA GLY A 97 -14.95 10.58 0.54
C GLY A 97 -15.19 10.22 1.99
N MET A 98 -14.79 9.02 2.42
CA MET A 98 -14.96 8.49 3.77
C MET A 98 -13.63 8.24 4.45
N ALA A 99 -13.54 8.48 5.75
CA ALA A 99 -12.37 8.08 6.56
C ALA A 99 -12.82 7.21 7.73
N ALA A 100 -12.11 6.09 7.92
CA ALA A 100 -12.33 5.27 9.10
C ALA A 100 -11.72 5.93 10.34
N PHE A 101 -12.41 5.87 11.45
CA PHE A 101 -11.94 6.31 12.74
C PHE A 101 -12.26 5.30 13.83
N ALA A 102 -11.39 5.20 14.83
CA ALA A 102 -11.59 4.34 15.97
C ALA A 102 -11.83 5.17 17.22
N GLN A 103 -12.69 4.67 18.11
CA GLN A 103 -12.87 5.18 19.47
C GLN A 103 -12.60 4.09 20.50
N LYS A 104 -12.00 4.48 21.62
CA LYS A 104 -11.82 3.59 22.76
C LYS A 104 -13.14 3.45 23.51
N GLU A 105 -13.57 2.23 23.69
CA GLU A 105 -14.73 1.86 24.49
C GLU A 105 -14.34 0.89 25.62
N LYS A 106 -15.29 0.58 26.53
CA LYS A 106 -15.04 -0.34 27.65
C LYS A 106 -14.59 -1.74 27.19
N LYS A 107 -15.06 -2.18 26.01
CA LYS A 107 -14.73 -3.49 25.41
C LYS A 107 -13.62 -3.47 24.37
N GLY A 108 -12.83 -2.40 24.31
CA GLY A 108 -11.76 -2.20 23.33
C GLY A 108 -12.09 -1.14 22.28
N GLU A 109 -11.24 -1.02 21.28
CA GLU A 109 -11.49 -0.06 20.19
C GLU A 109 -12.62 -0.53 19.29
N ARG A 110 -13.42 0.44 18.82
CA ARG A 110 -14.44 0.24 17.80
C ARG A 110 -14.28 1.24 16.68
N TRP A 111 -14.46 0.75 15.46
CA TRP A 111 -14.30 1.49 14.23
C TRP A 111 -15.64 1.91 13.65
N GLY A 112 -15.69 3.10 13.11
CA GLY A 112 -16.78 3.67 12.32
C GLY A 112 -16.22 4.53 11.20
N PHE A 113 -17.07 5.27 10.52
CA PHE A 113 -16.66 6.13 9.40
C PHE A 113 -17.28 7.52 9.52
N ILE A 114 -16.49 8.51 9.14
CA ILE A 114 -16.88 9.90 8.97
C ILE A 114 -16.85 10.27 7.49
N ASP A 115 -17.65 11.26 7.13
CA ASP A 115 -17.54 11.93 5.84
C ASP A 115 -16.48 13.04 5.86
N ARG A 116 -16.34 13.77 4.75
CA ARG A 116 -15.39 14.87 4.61
C ARG A 116 -15.66 16.06 5.52
N SER A 117 -16.88 16.20 6.05
CA SER A 117 -17.23 17.24 7.02
C SER A 117 -16.82 16.88 8.46
N GLY A 118 -16.41 15.62 8.67
CA GLY A 118 -16.15 15.06 10.00
C GLY A 118 -17.40 14.54 10.70
N THR A 119 -18.53 14.51 9.98
CA THR A 119 -19.78 13.96 10.53
C THR A 119 -19.69 12.43 10.57
N PRO A 120 -19.91 11.80 11.74
CA PRO A 120 -20.01 10.35 11.84
C PRO A 120 -21.23 9.85 11.05
N VAL A 121 -20.97 9.23 9.89
CA VAL A 121 -21.99 8.58 9.06
C VAL A 121 -22.26 7.18 9.57
N ILE A 122 -21.20 6.47 9.95
CA ILE A 122 -21.27 5.12 10.49
C ILE A 122 -20.66 5.14 11.88
N LYS A 123 -21.50 4.81 12.88
CA LYS A 123 -21.07 4.78 14.29
C LYS A 123 -19.96 3.76 14.51
N PRO A 124 -19.08 3.98 15.52
CA PRO A 124 -18.01 3.03 15.85
C PRO A 124 -18.59 1.75 16.48
N LEU A 125 -18.96 0.78 15.64
CA LEU A 125 -19.57 -0.50 16.00
C LEU A 125 -18.69 -1.70 15.70
N TYR A 126 -17.73 -1.57 14.78
CA TYR A 126 -16.97 -2.68 14.23
C TYR A 126 -15.65 -2.91 14.97
N LYS A 127 -15.24 -4.18 15.11
CA LYS A 127 -13.94 -4.54 15.69
C LYS A 127 -12.77 -4.14 14.80
N ASP A 128 -12.97 -4.19 13.49
CA ASP A 128 -11.98 -3.84 12.49
C ASP A 128 -12.67 -3.43 11.20
N VAL A 129 -12.01 -2.62 10.38
CA VAL A 129 -12.54 -2.15 9.10
C VAL A 129 -11.41 -2.00 8.08
N LYS A 130 -11.77 -1.98 6.80
CA LYS A 130 -10.88 -1.55 5.71
C LYS A 130 -11.47 -0.31 5.05
N PRO A 131 -10.63 0.53 4.42
CA PRO A 131 -11.11 1.71 3.70
C PRO A 131 -12.13 1.36 2.63
N PHE A 132 -12.99 2.31 2.28
CA PHE A 132 -13.91 2.18 1.16
C PHE A 132 -13.17 1.99 -0.15
N SER A 133 -13.64 1.06 -0.95
CA SER A 133 -13.17 0.81 -2.31
C SER A 133 -14.29 0.18 -3.13
N SER A 134 -14.53 0.71 -4.34
CA SER A 134 -15.64 0.30 -5.23
C SER A 134 -17.03 0.44 -4.57
N GLY A 135 -17.21 1.45 -3.71
CA GLY A 135 -18.44 1.76 -3.02
C GLY A 135 -18.71 0.95 -1.74
N LEU A 136 -17.81 0.03 -1.37
CA LEU A 136 -17.98 -0.87 -0.23
C LEU A 136 -16.76 -0.82 0.71
N ALA A 137 -17.03 -0.99 2.01
CA ALA A 137 -16.00 -1.18 3.03
C ALA A 137 -16.15 -2.55 3.70
N ALA A 138 -15.06 -3.29 3.81
CA ALA A 138 -15.05 -4.50 4.61
C ALA A 138 -15.10 -4.14 6.10
N VAL A 139 -15.95 -4.80 6.86
CA VAL A 139 -16.15 -4.56 8.29
C VAL A 139 -16.21 -5.88 9.07
N LYS A 140 -15.60 -5.88 10.25
CA LYS A 140 -15.55 -7.05 11.13
C LYS A 140 -16.52 -6.89 12.29
N ASN A 141 -17.46 -7.80 12.42
CA ASN A 141 -18.48 -7.77 13.46
C ASN A 141 -17.98 -8.32 14.82
N GLU A 142 -18.87 -8.37 15.82
CA GLU A 142 -18.58 -8.89 17.16
C GLU A 142 -18.23 -10.39 17.18
N GLN A 143 -18.71 -11.17 16.21
CA GLN A 143 -18.43 -12.60 16.05
C GLN A 143 -17.09 -12.86 15.33
N ASN A 144 -16.31 -11.82 15.04
CA ASN A 144 -15.07 -11.87 14.28
C ASN A 144 -15.23 -12.24 12.80
N LEU A 145 -16.43 -12.10 12.25
CA LEU A 145 -16.71 -12.35 10.84
C LEU A 145 -16.69 -11.04 10.06
N TRP A 146 -16.19 -11.10 8.84
CA TRP A 146 -16.15 -10.00 7.89
C TRP A 146 -17.36 -10.03 6.96
N GLY A 147 -17.92 -8.88 6.70
CA GLY A 147 -18.90 -8.59 5.68
C GLY A 147 -18.62 -7.24 5.04
N TYR A 148 -19.53 -6.73 4.24
CA TYR A 148 -19.32 -5.44 3.56
C TYR A 148 -20.54 -4.54 3.70
N ILE A 149 -20.28 -3.26 3.91
CA ILE A 149 -21.28 -2.20 4.03
C ILE A 149 -21.08 -1.14 2.95
N ASP A 150 -22.16 -0.44 2.59
CA ASP A 150 -22.08 0.75 1.75
C ASP A 150 -21.76 2.00 2.58
N SER A 151 -21.65 3.16 1.88
CA SER A 151 -21.35 4.45 2.51
C SER A 151 -22.43 4.98 3.47
N LYS A 152 -23.61 4.36 3.50
CA LYS A 152 -24.68 4.65 4.46
C LYS A 152 -24.66 3.72 5.68
N GLY A 153 -23.74 2.73 5.68
CA GLY A 153 -23.65 1.71 6.72
C GLY A 153 -24.63 0.57 6.55
N ILE A 154 -25.28 0.45 5.39
CA ILE A 154 -26.20 -0.63 5.09
C ILE A 154 -25.36 -1.85 4.66
N GLU A 155 -25.62 -2.99 5.33
CA GLU A 155 -24.96 -4.25 5.00
C GLU A 155 -25.38 -4.69 3.58
N GLN A 156 -24.42 -4.79 2.69
CA GLN A 156 -24.59 -5.25 1.31
C GLN A 156 -24.22 -6.71 1.17
N ILE A 157 -23.20 -7.15 1.91
CA ILE A 157 -22.78 -8.55 1.96
C ILE A 157 -22.70 -8.95 3.43
N PRO A 158 -23.55 -9.92 3.88
CA PRO A 158 -23.60 -10.34 5.27
C PRO A 158 -22.26 -10.83 5.81
N ALA A 159 -22.02 -10.56 7.10
CA ALA A 159 -20.79 -10.98 7.76
C ALA A 159 -20.74 -12.52 7.89
N GLN A 160 -19.90 -13.15 7.08
CA GLN A 160 -19.78 -14.61 6.97
C GLN A 160 -18.36 -15.10 6.65
N PHE A 161 -17.39 -14.19 6.47
CA PHE A 161 -16.04 -14.55 6.07
C PHE A 161 -15.08 -14.48 7.26
N SER A 162 -14.14 -15.42 7.35
CA SER A 162 -13.07 -15.38 8.35
C SER A 162 -12.01 -14.33 8.02
N SER A 163 -11.81 -14.00 6.73
CA SER A 163 -11.03 -12.86 6.27
C SER A 163 -11.67 -12.23 5.03
N ALA A 164 -11.46 -10.93 4.84
CA ALA A 164 -11.91 -10.19 3.68
C ALA A 164 -10.94 -9.07 3.33
N GLU A 165 -10.64 -8.89 2.03
CA GLU A 165 -9.87 -7.79 1.51
C GLU A 165 -10.80 -6.68 0.98
N SER A 166 -10.26 -5.47 0.80
CA SER A 166 -10.99 -4.41 0.07
C SER A 166 -11.25 -4.84 -1.37
N PHE A 167 -12.33 -4.35 -1.95
CA PHE A 167 -12.59 -4.54 -3.37
C PHE A 167 -11.49 -3.88 -4.20
N SER A 168 -11.07 -4.55 -5.25
CA SER A 168 -10.14 -4.00 -6.24
C SER A 168 -10.86 -3.02 -7.18
N LYS A 169 -10.09 -2.33 -8.03
CA LYS A 169 -10.66 -1.47 -9.09
C LYS A 169 -11.48 -2.26 -10.10
N GLU A 170 -11.16 -3.53 -10.28
CA GLU A 170 -11.87 -4.49 -11.12
C GLU A 170 -13.16 -5.01 -10.45
N ARG A 171 -13.50 -4.46 -9.27
CA ARG A 171 -14.72 -4.75 -8.52
C ARG A 171 -14.85 -6.19 -8.04
N HIS A 172 -13.73 -6.82 -7.70
CA HIS A 172 -13.70 -8.11 -7.02
C HIS A 172 -12.94 -8.01 -5.69
N ALA A 173 -13.25 -8.90 -4.75
CA ALA A 173 -12.54 -9.02 -3.49
C ALA A 173 -12.17 -10.47 -3.19
N VAL A 174 -11.00 -10.64 -2.58
CA VAL A 174 -10.58 -11.93 -2.03
C VAL A 174 -11.14 -12.06 -0.62
N VAL A 175 -11.87 -13.13 -0.37
CA VAL A 175 -12.40 -13.48 0.94
C VAL A 175 -12.05 -14.92 1.28
N ARG A 176 -12.11 -15.27 2.58
CA ARG A 176 -11.98 -16.66 3.02
C ARG A 176 -13.26 -17.08 3.72
N SER A 177 -13.86 -18.15 3.23
CA SER A 177 -15.07 -18.70 3.83
C SER A 177 -14.79 -19.19 5.26
N ASP A 178 -15.60 -18.78 6.22
CA ASP A 178 -15.51 -19.26 7.60
C ASP A 178 -15.87 -20.77 7.70
N LYS A 179 -16.85 -21.20 6.91
CA LYS A 179 -17.35 -22.57 6.94
C LYS A 179 -16.43 -23.59 6.27
N SER A 180 -15.94 -23.28 5.06
CA SER A 180 -15.12 -24.20 4.27
C SER A 180 -13.61 -23.98 4.43
N GLY A 181 -13.20 -22.80 4.89
CA GLY A 181 -11.80 -22.38 4.93
C GLY A 181 -11.19 -22.10 3.56
N LEU A 182 -11.97 -22.23 2.48
CA LEU A 182 -11.51 -21.96 1.11
C LEU A 182 -11.43 -20.45 0.85
N PHE A 183 -10.48 -20.05 0.02
CA PHE A 183 -10.48 -18.73 -0.57
C PHE A 183 -11.51 -18.63 -1.67
N GLN A 184 -12.16 -17.49 -1.75
CA GLN A 184 -13.17 -17.15 -2.74
C GLN A 184 -12.84 -15.78 -3.32
N VAL A 185 -13.10 -15.61 -4.59
CA VAL A 185 -13.18 -14.28 -5.20
C VAL A 185 -14.66 -13.98 -5.42
N ILE A 186 -15.11 -12.85 -4.91
CA ILE A 186 -16.50 -12.41 -4.95
C ILE A 186 -16.63 -11.11 -5.73
N ASP A 187 -17.79 -10.86 -6.31
CA ASP A 187 -18.17 -9.58 -6.87
C ASP A 187 -18.78 -8.63 -5.80
N THR A 188 -19.12 -7.41 -6.19
CA THR A 188 -19.71 -6.40 -5.29
C THR A 188 -21.13 -6.72 -4.83
N LYS A 189 -21.77 -7.76 -5.33
CA LYS A 189 -23.05 -8.28 -4.82
C LYS A 189 -22.86 -9.40 -3.79
N GLY A 190 -21.63 -9.89 -3.65
CA GLY A 190 -21.28 -11.01 -2.80
C GLY A 190 -21.40 -12.37 -3.51
N ASP A 191 -21.66 -12.35 -4.82
CA ASP A 191 -21.72 -13.57 -5.62
C ASP A 191 -20.31 -14.15 -5.77
N THR A 192 -20.14 -15.44 -5.51
CA THR A 192 -18.86 -16.11 -5.66
C THR A 192 -18.55 -16.31 -7.15
N LEU A 193 -17.48 -15.68 -7.63
CA LEU A 193 -17.03 -15.85 -9.00
C LEU A 193 -16.29 -17.19 -9.18
N TRP A 194 -15.43 -17.54 -8.23
CA TRP A 194 -14.74 -18.83 -8.16
C TRP A 194 -14.13 -19.06 -6.77
N THR A 195 -13.70 -20.29 -6.51
CA THR A 195 -13.09 -20.74 -5.25
C THR A 195 -11.80 -21.49 -5.50
N ILE A 196 -10.89 -21.47 -4.53
CA ILE A 196 -9.65 -22.22 -4.60
C ILE A 196 -9.18 -22.66 -3.21
N GLU A 197 -8.60 -23.86 -3.15
CA GLU A 197 -7.87 -24.34 -1.99
C GLU A 197 -6.39 -24.01 -2.14
N CYS A 198 -5.91 -23.09 -1.29
CA CYS A 198 -4.52 -22.65 -1.29
C CYS A 198 -4.13 -22.09 0.07
N ASP A 199 -2.82 -21.87 0.30
CA ASP A 199 -2.29 -21.29 1.53
C ASP A 199 -2.54 -19.77 1.60
N ALA A 200 -2.48 -19.08 0.45
CA ALA A 200 -2.76 -17.65 0.31
C ALA A 200 -3.22 -17.31 -1.11
N LEU A 201 -4.08 -16.31 -1.20
CA LEU A 201 -4.56 -15.72 -2.45
C LEU A 201 -4.47 -14.20 -2.35
N ILE A 202 -3.78 -13.56 -3.27
CA ILE A 202 -3.56 -12.11 -3.29
C ILE A 202 -3.98 -11.57 -4.66
N SER A 203 -4.85 -10.56 -4.66
CA SER A 203 -5.24 -9.86 -5.89
C SER A 203 -4.04 -9.14 -6.50
N ASP A 204 -3.86 -9.27 -7.81
CA ASP A 204 -2.76 -8.73 -8.60
C ASP A 204 -3.32 -8.15 -9.93
N GLY A 205 -4.06 -7.05 -9.81
CA GLY A 205 -4.82 -6.47 -10.92
C GLY A 205 -5.86 -7.46 -11.45
N ASN A 206 -5.78 -7.80 -12.74
CA ASN A 206 -6.66 -8.79 -13.39
C ASN A 206 -6.23 -10.26 -13.17
N THR A 207 -5.24 -10.50 -12.34
CA THR A 207 -4.73 -11.83 -12.00
C THR A 207 -4.62 -11.97 -10.48
N PHE A 208 -4.25 -13.15 -10.02
CA PHE A 208 -4.05 -13.42 -8.61
C PHE A 208 -2.75 -14.20 -8.41
N ARG A 209 -1.98 -13.78 -7.40
CA ARG A 209 -0.88 -14.61 -6.89
C ARG A 209 -1.46 -15.65 -5.96
N ILE A 210 -1.12 -16.90 -6.20
CA ILE A 210 -1.54 -18.03 -5.35
C ILE A 210 -0.34 -18.64 -4.66
N LYS A 211 -0.51 -19.02 -3.39
CA LYS A 211 0.47 -19.80 -2.66
C LYS A 211 -0.10 -21.18 -2.38
N LYS A 212 0.60 -22.22 -2.80
CA LYS A 212 0.26 -23.61 -2.51
C LYS A 212 1.51 -24.38 -2.15
N ASP A 213 1.47 -25.18 -1.11
CA ASP A 213 2.61 -25.94 -0.60
C ASP A 213 3.85 -25.04 -0.37
N LYS A 214 3.62 -23.84 0.19
CA LYS A 214 4.64 -22.80 0.45
C LYS A 214 5.30 -22.24 -0.81
N LYS A 215 4.77 -22.49 -1.99
CA LYS A 215 5.27 -21.98 -3.28
C LYS A 215 4.26 -21.04 -3.93
N TRP A 216 4.78 -20.00 -4.58
CA TRP A 216 3.99 -19.01 -5.29
C TRP A 216 3.86 -19.34 -6.78
N GLY A 217 2.70 -19.03 -7.32
CA GLY A 217 2.32 -19.10 -8.71
C GLY A 217 1.22 -18.07 -9.01
N TRP A 218 0.59 -18.15 -10.18
CA TRP A 218 -0.47 -17.23 -10.58
C TRP A 218 -1.64 -17.94 -11.23
N CYS A 219 -2.83 -17.40 -11.02
CA CYS A 219 -4.03 -17.75 -11.75
C CYS A 219 -4.68 -16.49 -12.36
N ASP A 220 -5.52 -16.71 -13.37
CA ASP A 220 -6.29 -15.66 -14.01
C ASP A 220 -7.52 -15.26 -13.18
N ASN A 221 -8.32 -14.32 -13.67
CA ASN A 221 -9.55 -13.84 -13.04
C ASN A 221 -10.70 -14.87 -13.01
N LYS A 222 -10.50 -16.06 -13.57
CA LYS A 222 -11.43 -17.20 -13.51
C LYS A 222 -10.92 -18.32 -12.61
N GLY A 223 -9.75 -18.14 -12.00
CA GLY A 223 -9.12 -19.13 -11.14
C GLY A 223 -8.28 -20.18 -11.88
N ASN A 224 -8.10 -20.06 -13.21
CA ASN A 224 -7.25 -20.99 -13.98
C ASN A 224 -5.77 -20.67 -13.72
N ILE A 225 -5.03 -21.66 -13.23
CA ILE A 225 -3.59 -21.51 -12.98
C ILE A 225 -2.87 -21.44 -14.33
N PHE A 226 -2.13 -20.35 -14.59
CA PHE A 226 -1.30 -20.18 -15.78
C PHE A 226 0.19 -20.19 -15.46
N ILE A 227 0.57 -20.00 -14.20
CA ILE A 227 1.94 -20.25 -13.70
C ILE A 227 1.81 -21.12 -12.44
N GLU A 228 2.23 -22.39 -12.56
CA GLU A 228 2.19 -23.34 -11.45
C GLU A 228 3.00 -22.85 -10.25
N PRO A 229 2.50 -23.05 -9.01
CA PRO A 229 3.21 -22.72 -7.78
C PRO A 229 4.55 -23.44 -7.67
N ARG A 230 5.65 -22.71 -7.86
CA ARG A 230 7.01 -23.23 -7.83
C ARG A 230 8.06 -22.29 -7.26
N PHE A 231 7.71 -21.02 -7.08
CA PHE A 231 8.63 -19.98 -6.60
C PHE A 231 8.62 -19.92 -5.07
N GLU A 232 9.82 -19.69 -4.47
CA GLU A 232 9.97 -19.51 -3.02
C GLU A 232 9.27 -18.23 -2.55
N ASP A 233 9.33 -17.19 -3.39
CA ASP A 233 8.69 -15.90 -3.17
C ASP A 233 8.40 -15.23 -4.50
N SER A 234 7.48 -14.26 -4.49
CA SER A 234 7.08 -13.52 -5.69
C SER A 234 6.48 -12.17 -5.31
N GLU A 235 6.56 -11.21 -6.23
CA GLU A 235 5.81 -9.97 -6.18
C GLU A 235 4.91 -9.83 -7.41
N SER A 236 4.07 -8.80 -7.44
CA SER A 236 3.11 -8.54 -8.49
C SER A 236 3.77 -8.32 -9.86
N PHE A 237 3.03 -8.60 -10.93
CA PHE A 237 3.41 -8.15 -12.25
C PHE A 237 3.41 -6.62 -12.31
N GLY A 238 4.52 -6.05 -12.79
CA GLY A 238 4.69 -4.61 -12.96
C GLY A 238 4.40 -4.16 -14.40
N ASN A 239 4.80 -2.95 -14.71
CA ASN A 239 4.77 -2.39 -16.06
C ASN A 239 6.20 -2.11 -16.56
N PRO A 240 6.74 -2.87 -17.54
CA PRO A 240 6.06 -3.90 -18.33
C PRO A 240 5.72 -5.18 -17.55
N ASP A 241 4.94 -6.06 -18.17
CA ASP A 241 4.41 -7.33 -17.63
C ASP A 241 5.51 -8.33 -17.21
N LEU A 242 6.30 -7.94 -16.20
CA LEU A 242 7.35 -8.74 -15.60
C LEU A 242 7.12 -8.84 -14.09
N ALA A 243 7.19 -10.06 -13.55
CA ALA A 243 7.08 -10.31 -12.13
C ALA A 243 8.42 -10.72 -11.53
N PRO A 244 8.84 -10.12 -10.43
CA PRO A 244 10.00 -10.61 -9.70
C PRO A 244 9.64 -11.90 -8.96
N VAL A 245 10.51 -12.91 -9.09
CA VAL A 245 10.35 -14.22 -8.44
C VAL A 245 11.66 -14.70 -7.84
N LYS A 246 11.54 -15.47 -6.76
CA LYS A 246 12.68 -16.02 -6.02
C LYS A 246 12.78 -17.52 -6.21
N ILE A 247 13.98 -17.99 -6.58
CA ILE A 247 14.36 -19.41 -6.59
C ILE A 247 15.78 -19.55 -6.06
N ARG A 248 16.01 -20.52 -5.17
CA ARG A 248 17.31 -20.80 -4.55
C ARG A 248 17.93 -19.55 -3.94
N GLY A 249 17.10 -18.79 -3.22
CA GLY A 249 17.52 -17.59 -2.50
C GLY A 249 17.79 -16.35 -3.35
N LYS A 250 17.68 -16.42 -4.68
CA LYS A 250 17.96 -15.30 -5.60
C LYS A 250 16.73 -14.91 -6.39
N TRP A 251 16.58 -13.60 -6.60
CA TRP A 251 15.51 -12.98 -7.38
C TRP A 251 15.92 -12.75 -8.83
N GLY A 252 14.96 -12.83 -9.72
CA GLY A 252 15.01 -12.45 -11.13
C GLY A 252 13.60 -12.20 -11.62
N TYR A 253 13.41 -11.99 -12.92
CA TYR A 253 12.11 -11.63 -13.47
C TYR A 253 11.63 -12.59 -14.53
N ILE A 254 10.34 -12.90 -14.48
CA ILE A 254 9.64 -13.76 -15.45
C ILE A 254 8.55 -12.97 -16.16
N ASN A 255 8.20 -13.40 -17.36
CA ASN A 255 7.02 -12.96 -18.09
C ASN A 255 5.77 -13.76 -17.68
N ARG A 256 4.60 -13.42 -18.24
CA ARG A 256 3.31 -14.11 -17.97
C ARG A 256 3.26 -15.57 -18.42
N LYS A 257 4.22 -16.05 -19.21
CA LYS A 257 4.39 -17.48 -19.52
C LYS A 257 5.21 -18.23 -18.49
N GLY A 258 5.74 -17.53 -17.48
CA GLY A 258 6.65 -18.10 -16.49
C GLY A 258 8.07 -18.31 -16.98
N GLU A 259 8.45 -17.69 -18.11
CA GLU A 259 9.78 -17.74 -18.71
C GLU A 259 10.67 -16.63 -18.15
N TRP A 260 11.94 -16.93 -17.90
CA TRP A 260 12.90 -15.95 -17.43
C TRP A 260 13.16 -14.87 -18.49
N LYS A 261 12.84 -13.62 -18.17
CA LYS A 261 13.31 -12.45 -18.92
C LYS A 261 14.64 -11.96 -18.36
N ILE A 262 14.75 -11.87 -17.04
CA ILE A 262 16.00 -11.53 -16.35
C ILE A 262 16.33 -12.70 -15.42
N LYS A 263 17.44 -13.39 -15.66
CA LYS A 263 17.88 -14.53 -14.84
C LYS A 263 18.08 -14.09 -13.39
N ARG A 264 17.78 -15.01 -12.46
CA ARG A 264 17.95 -14.80 -11.03
C ARG A 264 19.41 -14.46 -10.67
N GLN A 265 19.61 -13.32 -10.04
CA GLN A 265 20.92 -12.82 -9.64
C GLN A 265 20.84 -11.89 -8.43
N PHE A 266 19.72 -11.24 -8.19
CA PHE A 266 19.56 -10.21 -7.18
C PHE A 266 19.31 -10.79 -5.78
N SER A 267 19.69 -10.04 -4.73
CA SER A 267 19.37 -10.36 -3.34
C SER A 267 17.92 -10.05 -3.01
N LYS A 268 17.37 -8.95 -3.58
CA LYS A 268 15.95 -8.59 -3.62
C LYS A 268 15.63 -8.02 -5.01
N ALA A 269 14.36 -8.09 -5.40
CA ALA A 269 13.85 -7.48 -6.61
C ALA A 269 12.39 -7.07 -6.37
N PHE A 270 12.01 -5.95 -6.95
CA PHE A 270 10.69 -5.36 -6.79
C PHE A 270 9.99 -5.22 -8.15
N PRO A 271 8.66 -5.07 -8.20
CA PRO A 271 7.94 -4.91 -9.44
C PRO A 271 8.47 -3.75 -10.29
N PHE A 272 8.39 -3.89 -11.60
CA PHE A 272 8.64 -2.79 -12.52
C PHE A 272 7.55 -1.74 -12.39
N PHE A 273 7.96 -0.49 -12.39
CA PHE A 273 7.10 0.67 -12.45
C PHE A 273 7.68 1.70 -13.40
N ASP A 274 6.87 2.19 -14.34
CA ASP A 274 7.30 3.16 -15.36
C ASP A 274 8.63 2.79 -16.06
N GLY A 275 8.75 1.49 -16.39
CA GLY A 275 9.92 0.96 -17.09
C GLY A 275 11.16 0.71 -16.24
N LEU A 276 11.13 0.95 -14.93
CA LEU A 276 12.25 0.72 -14.02
C LEU A 276 11.85 -0.20 -12.86
N ALA A 277 12.82 -0.96 -12.35
CA ALA A 277 12.64 -1.77 -11.17
C ALA A 277 13.80 -1.59 -10.18
N VAL A 278 13.45 -1.50 -8.90
CA VAL A 278 14.43 -1.51 -7.81
C VAL A 278 14.95 -2.93 -7.64
N VAL A 279 16.27 -3.07 -7.56
CA VAL A 279 16.93 -4.34 -7.25
C VAL A 279 18.01 -4.14 -6.19
N GLN A 280 18.26 -5.19 -5.41
CA GLN A 280 19.35 -5.22 -4.44
C GLN A 280 20.42 -6.19 -4.89
N THR A 281 21.68 -5.74 -4.89
CA THR A 281 22.86 -6.56 -5.12
C THR A 281 23.75 -6.48 -3.88
N GLY A 282 23.98 -7.62 -3.23
CA GLY A 282 24.63 -7.60 -1.91
C GLY A 282 23.75 -6.87 -0.89
N THR A 283 24.24 -5.73 -0.39
CA THR A 283 23.57 -4.87 0.59
C THR A 283 23.04 -3.57 0.01
N VAL A 284 23.38 -3.24 -1.25
CA VAL A 284 23.05 -1.96 -1.86
C VAL A 284 22.01 -2.09 -2.97
N TYR A 285 21.26 -1.02 -3.19
CA TYR A 285 20.16 -0.95 -4.15
C TYR A 285 20.51 -0.11 -5.36
N GLY A 286 19.94 -0.47 -6.50
CA GLY A 286 19.99 0.25 -7.76
C GLY A 286 18.71 0.08 -8.57
N LEU A 287 18.66 0.67 -9.76
CA LEU A 287 17.54 0.56 -10.69
C LEU A 287 17.97 -0.16 -11.96
N ILE A 288 17.09 -1.01 -12.49
CA ILE A 288 17.29 -1.69 -13.77
C ILE A 288 16.13 -1.40 -14.72
N ASP A 289 16.44 -1.49 -16.03
CA ASP A 289 15.44 -1.53 -17.09
C ASP A 289 14.89 -2.97 -17.33
N PRO A 290 13.86 -3.14 -18.19
CA PRO A 290 13.27 -4.45 -18.46
C PRO A 290 14.20 -5.47 -19.14
N ASP A 291 15.32 -5.06 -19.69
CA ASP A 291 16.35 -5.93 -20.23
C ASP A 291 17.39 -6.35 -19.20
N GLY A 292 17.31 -5.75 -18.00
CA GLY A 292 18.19 -6.05 -16.86
C GLY A 292 19.46 -5.20 -16.82
N HIS A 293 19.55 -4.13 -17.61
CA HIS A 293 20.67 -3.20 -17.56
C HIS A 293 20.46 -2.19 -16.43
N PHE A 294 21.52 -1.91 -15.70
CA PHE A 294 21.47 -0.89 -14.67
C PHE A 294 21.34 0.51 -15.28
N GLN A 295 20.25 1.19 -14.93
CA GLN A 295 20.07 2.62 -15.17
C GLN A 295 20.69 3.43 -14.02
N ILE A 296 20.59 2.90 -12.80
CA ILE A 296 21.32 3.38 -11.64
C ILE A 296 22.06 2.19 -11.04
N ASN A 297 23.39 2.26 -11.02
CA ASN A 297 24.21 1.20 -10.43
C ASN A 297 23.90 1.05 -8.94
N PRO A 298 24.03 -0.19 -8.38
CA PRO A 298 23.80 -0.43 -6.96
C PRO A 298 24.78 0.38 -6.09
N GLN A 299 24.27 1.40 -5.39
CA GLN A 299 25.06 2.32 -4.57
C GLN A 299 24.30 2.85 -3.35
N TYR A 300 22.98 2.70 -3.29
CA TYR A 300 22.16 3.23 -2.22
C TYR A 300 21.93 2.19 -1.13
N ASP A 301 21.98 2.59 0.15
CA ASP A 301 21.72 1.72 1.28
C ASP A 301 20.24 1.34 1.37
N ARG A 302 19.36 2.20 0.89
CA ARG A 302 17.91 2.00 0.83
C ARG A 302 17.29 2.80 -0.29
N ILE A 303 16.29 2.21 -0.94
CA ILE A 303 15.34 2.90 -1.82
C ILE A 303 13.96 2.69 -1.21
N SER A 304 13.13 3.74 -1.15
CA SER A 304 11.82 3.68 -0.49
C SER A 304 10.95 2.55 -1.05
N GLU A 305 10.41 1.74 -0.14
CA GLU A 305 9.45 0.68 -0.49
C GLU A 305 8.11 1.25 -0.98
N ASP A 306 7.79 2.50 -0.65
CA ASP A 306 6.60 3.19 -1.15
C ASP A 306 6.61 3.34 -2.67
N TYR A 307 7.80 3.41 -3.29
CA TYR A 307 7.96 3.32 -4.74
C TYR A 307 7.28 2.08 -5.33
N ILE A 308 7.25 0.99 -4.57
CA ILE A 308 6.71 -0.31 -4.98
C ILE A 308 5.18 -0.36 -4.84
N HIS A 309 4.65 0.24 -3.79
CA HIS A 309 3.21 0.25 -3.52
C HIS A 309 2.46 1.34 -4.27
N GLN A 310 3.15 2.34 -4.80
CA GLN A 310 2.55 3.44 -5.58
C GLN A 310 2.35 3.12 -7.06
N SER A 311 2.84 2.02 -7.57
CA SER A 311 2.57 1.58 -8.95
C SER A 311 1.07 1.53 -9.30
N ILE A 312 0.19 1.67 -8.32
CA ILE A 312 -1.26 1.72 -8.49
C ILE A 312 -1.80 3.17 -8.59
N ARG A 313 -1.00 4.21 -8.24
CA ARG A 313 -1.44 5.61 -8.27
C ARG A 313 -0.44 6.48 -9.02
N LYS A 314 -0.89 7.12 -10.08
CA LYS A 314 -0.19 8.05 -10.98
C LYS A 314 1.06 8.74 -10.41
N GLY A 315 2.20 8.37 -11.00
CA GLY A 315 3.37 9.17 -11.33
C GLY A 315 3.86 10.22 -10.34
N SER A 316 4.75 9.83 -9.42
CA SER A 316 5.79 10.78 -9.05
C SER A 316 7.01 10.51 -9.94
N ALA A 317 7.59 11.57 -10.51
CA ALA A 317 8.80 11.49 -11.31
C ALA A 317 10.07 11.23 -10.46
N PHE A 318 9.92 11.00 -9.15
CA PHE A 318 11.02 10.97 -8.20
C PHE A 318 11.06 9.68 -7.41
N THR A 319 12.27 9.21 -7.14
CA THR A 319 12.58 8.08 -6.28
C THR A 319 13.28 8.57 -5.01
N LEU A 320 12.83 8.10 -3.86
CA LEU A 320 13.45 8.37 -2.58
C LEU A 320 14.55 7.34 -2.32
N VAL A 321 15.76 7.82 -2.04
CA VAL A 321 16.92 6.97 -1.74
C VAL A 321 17.61 7.42 -0.46
N GLU A 322 18.24 6.48 0.21
CA GLU A 322 19.14 6.73 1.34
C GLU A 322 20.54 6.25 0.99
N SER A 323 21.51 7.11 1.19
CA SER A 323 22.92 6.79 1.10
C SER A 323 23.69 7.43 2.24
N ASP A 324 24.58 6.67 2.88
CA ASP A 324 25.54 7.17 3.85
C ASP A 324 26.74 7.81 3.13
N HIS A 325 26.52 8.92 2.40
CA HIS A 325 27.60 9.67 1.75
C HIS A 325 28.63 10.27 2.73
N ALA A 326 28.42 10.08 4.04
CA ALA A 326 29.37 10.51 5.07
C ALA A 326 30.63 9.61 5.17
N ARG A 327 30.71 8.49 4.44
CA ARG A 327 31.84 7.55 4.54
C ARG A 327 32.94 7.73 3.49
N TYR A 328 32.78 8.68 2.55
CA TYR A 328 33.78 8.93 1.52
C TYR A 328 34.04 10.43 1.37
N LYS A 329 34.67 11.04 2.38
CA LYS A 329 35.49 12.23 2.26
C LYS A 329 36.81 12.03 2.99
#